data_383483c1668e6bfd02661379d8dd5e1d
#
_entry.id   383483c1668e6bfd02661379d8dd5e1d
#
_cell.length_a   1.000
_cell.length_b   1.000
_cell.length_c   1.000
_cell.angle_alpha   90.00
_cell.angle_beta   90.00
_cell.angle_gamma   90.00
#
_symmetry.space_group_name_H-M   'P 1'
#
loop_
_entity.id
_entity.type
_entity.pdbx_description
1 polymer ?
#
loop_
_entity_poly.entity_id
_entity_poly.type
_entity_poly.pdbx_seq_one_letter_code
_entity_poly.pdbx_strand_id
1 'polypeptide(L)'
;NCSQANKLLADNFDGTNSIYMILADSNLSAEDSNAMMNEVNDLDGISFALSIDSALGGEIPTEMLPDSLVSELKGEEYQIMMVSTNYTIASDEINDQIDKVDAIAKKYDAKSMVIGEAPCTKDLITITDKDFKTVSAVSIVAIFFIIFFVLKSISLPVILVAAIEFAIFVN
;
A
#
# COMPACT_ATOMS: atom_id res chain seq x y z
N ASN A 1 17.71 14.97 -7.45
CA ASN A 1 18.11 13.91 -8.41
C ASN A 1 17.06 12.81 -8.55
N CYS A 2 16.47 12.24 -7.47
CA CYS A 2 15.42 11.22 -7.57
C CYS A 2 14.15 11.74 -8.28
N SER A 3 13.67 12.92 -7.93
CA SER A 3 12.49 13.53 -8.56
C SER A 3 12.68 13.76 -10.06
N GLN A 4 13.89 14.11 -10.49
CA GLN A 4 14.22 14.33 -11.89
C GLN A 4 14.33 12.99 -12.66
N ALA A 5 14.85 11.96 -12.01
CA ALA A 5 14.91 10.61 -12.57
C ALA A 5 13.50 10.00 -12.73
N ASN A 6 12.63 10.15 -11.73
CA ASN A 6 11.25 9.70 -11.79
C ASN A 6 10.46 10.43 -12.89
N LYS A 7 10.71 11.74 -13.07
CA LYS A 7 10.08 12.50 -14.15
C LYS A 7 10.54 12.02 -15.53
N LEU A 8 11.83 11.72 -15.71
CA LEU A 8 12.35 11.18 -16.95
C LEU A 8 11.81 9.76 -17.23
N LEU A 9 11.61 8.95 -16.19
CA LEU A 9 10.97 7.64 -16.33
C LEU A 9 9.52 7.80 -16.78
N ALA A 10 8.73 8.65 -16.11
CA ALA A 10 7.34 8.89 -16.45
C ALA A 10 7.15 9.50 -17.85
N ASP A 11 8.08 10.36 -18.29
CA ASP A 11 8.03 11.04 -19.60
C ASP A 11 8.43 10.12 -20.77
N ASN A 12 9.19 9.04 -20.51
CA ASN A 12 9.75 8.20 -21.58
C ASN A 12 9.26 6.74 -21.57
N PHE A 13 8.65 6.30 -20.48
CA PHE A 13 8.16 4.93 -20.31
C PHE A 13 6.73 4.96 -19.79
N ASP A 14 5.76 4.75 -20.68
CA ASP A 14 4.37 4.63 -20.31
C ASP A 14 4.17 3.46 -19.34
N GLY A 15 3.50 3.74 -18.20
CA GLY A 15 3.07 2.70 -17.26
C GLY A 15 4.07 2.24 -16.21
N THR A 16 5.16 2.99 -15.96
CA THR A 16 6.17 2.63 -14.93
C THR A 16 6.17 3.57 -13.72
N ASN A 17 5.06 4.24 -13.44
CA ASN A 17 5.01 5.22 -12.33
C ASN A 17 5.19 4.59 -10.95
N SER A 18 4.70 3.38 -10.76
CA SER A 18 4.89 2.62 -9.52
C SER A 18 4.78 1.12 -9.79
N ILE A 19 5.68 0.36 -9.19
CA ILE A 19 5.66 -1.10 -9.21
C ILE A 19 5.54 -1.58 -7.78
N TYR A 20 4.61 -2.49 -7.53
CA TYR A 20 4.49 -3.23 -6.29
C TYR A 20 4.30 -4.72 -6.58
N MET A 21 4.34 -5.55 -5.59
CA MET A 21 4.38 -7.01 -5.77
C MET A 21 3.32 -7.67 -4.90
N ILE A 22 2.85 -8.83 -5.35
CA ILE A 22 2.04 -9.75 -4.57
C ILE A 22 2.91 -10.95 -4.22
N LEU A 23 3.02 -11.26 -2.93
CA LEU A 23 3.54 -12.52 -2.43
C LEU A 23 2.38 -13.48 -2.25
N ALA A 24 2.39 -14.60 -2.95
CA ALA A 24 1.41 -15.67 -2.83
C ALA A 24 2.11 -17.00 -2.54
N ASP A 25 1.36 -17.98 -2.07
CA ASP A 25 1.88 -19.34 -1.80
C ASP A 25 2.49 -19.93 -3.09
N SER A 26 3.68 -20.52 -2.98
CA SER A 26 4.38 -21.13 -4.12
C SER A 26 3.64 -22.34 -4.72
N ASN A 27 2.70 -22.94 -3.95
CA ASN A 27 1.87 -24.05 -4.39
C ASN A 27 0.56 -23.61 -5.07
N LEU A 28 0.32 -22.31 -5.22
CA LEU A 28 -0.83 -21.81 -5.98
C LEU A 28 -0.76 -22.36 -7.40
N SER A 29 -1.89 -22.88 -7.90
CA SER A 29 -1.93 -23.46 -9.24
C SER A 29 -1.68 -22.40 -10.31
N ALA A 30 -1.08 -22.78 -11.45
CA ALA A 30 -0.89 -21.87 -12.58
C ALA A 30 -2.23 -21.30 -13.11
N GLU A 31 -3.32 -22.07 -12.99
CA GLU A 31 -4.66 -21.64 -13.37
C GLU A 31 -5.16 -20.52 -12.43
N ASP A 32 -5.04 -20.70 -11.12
CA ASP A 32 -5.44 -19.69 -10.13
C ASP A 32 -4.53 -18.44 -10.20
N SER A 33 -3.23 -18.65 -10.40
CA SER A 33 -2.25 -17.58 -10.61
C SER A 33 -2.62 -16.70 -11.82
N ASN A 34 -2.92 -17.33 -12.94
CA ASN A 34 -3.34 -16.63 -14.16
C ASN A 34 -4.71 -15.95 -13.99
N ALA A 35 -5.68 -16.62 -13.35
CA ALA A 35 -6.98 -16.03 -13.07
C ALA A 35 -6.87 -14.81 -12.17
N MET A 36 -6.04 -14.88 -11.12
CA MET A 36 -5.75 -13.74 -10.24
C MET A 36 -5.12 -12.57 -11.00
N MET A 37 -4.09 -12.83 -11.84
CA MET A 37 -3.45 -11.79 -12.63
C MET A 37 -4.39 -11.16 -13.65
N ASN A 38 -5.28 -11.93 -14.25
CA ASN A 38 -6.31 -11.40 -15.16
C ASN A 38 -7.27 -10.46 -14.41
N GLU A 39 -7.80 -10.87 -13.24
CA GLU A 39 -8.66 -10.00 -12.42
C GLU A 39 -7.93 -8.72 -11.98
N VAL A 40 -6.63 -8.79 -11.67
CA VAL A 40 -5.83 -7.62 -11.34
C VAL A 40 -5.62 -6.73 -12.55
N ASN A 41 -5.34 -7.30 -13.73
CA ASN A 41 -5.17 -6.53 -14.97
C ASN A 41 -6.45 -5.80 -15.40
N ASP A 42 -7.63 -6.31 -15.04
CA ASP A 42 -8.92 -5.67 -15.33
C ASP A 42 -9.21 -4.46 -14.44
N LEU A 43 -8.40 -4.21 -13.41
CA LEU A 43 -8.56 -3.04 -12.55
C LEU A 43 -8.09 -1.76 -13.25
N ASP A 44 -8.84 -0.68 -13.00
CA ASP A 44 -8.50 0.64 -13.53
C ASP A 44 -7.15 1.13 -13.01
N GLY A 45 -6.35 1.71 -13.90
CA GLY A 45 -5.02 2.23 -13.59
C GLY A 45 -3.91 1.19 -13.51
N ILE A 46 -4.16 -0.10 -13.69
CA ILE A 46 -3.12 -1.13 -13.84
C ILE A 46 -2.55 -1.05 -15.26
N SER A 47 -1.24 -0.99 -15.36
CA SER A 47 -0.52 -1.06 -16.66
C SER A 47 -0.28 -2.50 -17.08
N PHE A 48 0.17 -3.30 -16.13
CA PHE A 48 0.31 -4.75 -16.28
C PHE A 48 0.40 -5.43 -14.90
N ALA A 49 -0.10 -6.66 -14.83
CA ALA A 49 0.15 -7.57 -13.73
C ALA A 49 0.63 -8.91 -14.30
N LEU A 50 1.74 -9.39 -13.79
CA LEU A 50 2.43 -10.57 -14.31
C LEU A 50 2.84 -11.50 -13.17
N SER A 51 2.56 -12.79 -13.36
CA SER A 51 3.18 -13.88 -12.61
C SER A 51 4.21 -14.60 -13.49
N ILE A 52 4.99 -15.48 -12.93
CA ILE A 52 5.85 -16.39 -13.70
C ILE A 52 5.01 -17.14 -14.75
N ASP A 53 3.88 -17.70 -14.33
CA ASP A 53 3.02 -18.50 -15.18
C ASP A 53 2.37 -17.69 -16.31
N SER A 54 1.99 -16.42 -16.03
CA SER A 54 1.39 -15.54 -17.03
C SER A 54 2.42 -14.93 -17.99
N ALA A 55 3.63 -14.62 -17.51
CA ALA A 55 4.71 -14.07 -18.34
C ALA A 55 5.17 -15.07 -19.43
N LEU A 56 4.97 -16.36 -19.18
CA LEU A 56 5.30 -17.44 -20.12
C LEU A 56 4.18 -17.74 -21.12
N GLY A 57 3.04 -17.05 -21.03
CA GLY A 57 1.91 -17.20 -21.94
C GLY A 57 1.26 -18.59 -21.94
N GLY A 58 1.53 -19.42 -20.93
CA GLY A 58 1.02 -20.78 -20.84
C GLY A 58 1.55 -21.76 -21.90
N GLU A 59 2.32 -21.27 -22.87
CA GLU A 59 2.86 -22.07 -23.99
C GLU A 59 4.29 -22.58 -23.73
N ILE A 60 5.02 -21.94 -22.80
CA ILE A 60 6.40 -22.35 -22.45
C ILE A 60 6.33 -23.03 -21.07
N PRO A 61 6.64 -24.32 -20.98
CA PRO A 61 6.76 -24.99 -19.69
C PRO A 61 7.85 -24.33 -18.83
N THR A 62 7.57 -24.13 -17.54
CA THR A 62 8.52 -23.55 -16.57
C THR A 62 9.87 -24.30 -16.54
N GLU A 63 9.86 -25.57 -16.93
CA GLU A 63 11.06 -26.43 -17.05
C GLU A 63 12.03 -25.99 -18.15
N MET A 64 11.60 -25.15 -19.09
CA MET A 64 12.47 -24.59 -20.16
C MET A 64 13.13 -23.26 -19.78
N LEU A 65 12.77 -22.70 -18.62
CA LEU A 65 13.41 -21.47 -18.13
C LEU A 65 14.74 -21.78 -17.46
N PRO A 66 15.68 -20.82 -17.49
CA PRO A 66 16.85 -20.91 -16.64
C PRO A 66 16.43 -21.02 -15.16
N ASP A 67 16.93 -22.03 -14.46
CA ASP A 67 16.66 -22.26 -13.04
C ASP A 67 16.91 -21.02 -12.18
N SER A 68 17.81 -20.14 -12.60
CA SER A 68 18.11 -18.88 -11.93
C SER A 68 16.92 -17.90 -11.91
N LEU A 69 16.14 -17.81 -12.98
CA LEU A 69 14.98 -16.94 -13.05
C LEU A 69 13.80 -17.51 -12.26
N VAL A 70 13.58 -18.80 -12.37
CA VAL A 70 12.52 -19.47 -11.62
C VAL A 70 12.78 -19.38 -10.11
N SER A 71 14.03 -19.61 -9.68
CA SER A 71 14.39 -19.57 -8.26
C SER A 71 14.37 -18.16 -7.65
N GLU A 72 14.52 -17.11 -8.46
CA GLU A 72 14.41 -15.72 -7.99
C GLU A 72 12.96 -15.26 -7.80
N LEU A 73 12.02 -15.80 -8.58
CA LEU A 73 10.61 -15.40 -8.54
C LEU A 73 9.71 -16.41 -7.80
N LYS A 74 10.16 -17.66 -7.68
CA LYS A 74 9.45 -18.72 -6.97
C LYS A 74 10.37 -19.37 -5.95
N GLY A 75 10.17 -19.02 -4.68
CA GLY A 75 10.85 -19.63 -3.54
C GLY A 75 10.17 -20.90 -3.07
N GLU A 76 10.65 -21.48 -1.95
CA GLU A 76 10.08 -22.71 -1.36
C GLU A 76 8.66 -22.49 -0.81
N GLU A 77 8.38 -21.32 -0.20
CA GLU A 77 7.10 -21.02 0.44
C GLU A 77 6.27 -20.00 -0.35
N TYR A 78 6.91 -19.06 -1.04
CA TYR A 78 6.24 -17.94 -1.71
C TYR A 78 6.72 -17.76 -3.14
N GLN A 79 5.80 -17.27 -3.97
CA GLN A 79 6.10 -16.76 -5.30
C GLN A 79 5.80 -15.26 -5.39
N ILE A 80 6.57 -14.56 -6.22
CA ILE A 80 6.45 -13.11 -6.43
C ILE A 80 5.72 -12.87 -7.75
N MET A 81 4.70 -12.02 -7.67
CA MET A 81 3.99 -11.50 -8.83
C MET A 81 4.15 -9.99 -8.89
N MET A 82 4.36 -9.45 -10.08
CA MET A 82 4.62 -8.01 -10.28
C MET A 82 3.37 -7.31 -10.76
N VAL A 83 3.09 -6.16 -10.19
CA VAL A 83 1.98 -5.30 -10.59
C VAL A 83 2.52 -3.90 -10.82
N SER A 84 2.28 -3.36 -12.01
CA SER A 84 2.62 -1.99 -12.39
C SER A 84 1.37 -1.13 -12.50
N THR A 85 1.42 0.09 -11.98
CA THR A 85 0.30 1.02 -12.00
C THR A 85 0.70 2.38 -12.57
N ASN A 86 -0.29 3.05 -13.17
CA ASN A 86 -0.16 4.43 -13.66
C ASN A 86 -0.37 5.47 -12.55
N TYR A 87 -0.85 5.05 -11.38
CA TYR A 87 -1.13 5.98 -10.29
C TYR A 87 0.14 6.38 -9.53
N THR A 88 0.13 7.60 -9.02
CA THR A 88 1.25 8.14 -8.24
C THR A 88 1.19 7.60 -6.80
N ILE A 89 2.36 7.28 -6.23
CA ILE A 89 2.49 6.85 -4.84
C ILE A 89 1.87 7.90 -3.91
N ALA A 90 1.18 7.43 -2.87
CA ALA A 90 0.47 8.23 -1.87
C ALA A 90 -0.76 9.02 -2.40
N SER A 91 -1.27 8.72 -3.59
CA SER A 91 -2.57 9.21 -4.03
C SER A 91 -3.71 8.35 -3.49
N ASP A 92 -4.92 8.91 -3.46
CA ASP A 92 -6.11 8.15 -3.01
C ASP A 92 -6.43 7.01 -3.99
N GLU A 93 -6.19 7.22 -5.29
CA GLU A 93 -6.43 6.24 -6.34
C GLU A 93 -5.56 4.99 -6.18
N ILE A 94 -4.26 5.15 -5.88
CA ILE A 94 -3.38 4.00 -5.64
C ILE A 94 -3.74 3.29 -4.33
N ASN A 95 -4.17 4.03 -3.31
CA ASN A 95 -4.59 3.44 -2.04
C ASN A 95 -5.82 2.55 -2.21
N ASP A 96 -6.83 3.02 -2.96
CA ASP A 96 -8.02 2.23 -3.29
C ASP A 96 -7.69 1.04 -4.20
N GLN A 97 -6.76 1.22 -5.14
CA GLN A 97 -6.30 0.14 -6.02
C GLN A 97 -5.61 -0.97 -5.21
N ILE A 98 -4.73 -0.61 -4.27
CA ILE A 98 -4.03 -1.57 -3.39
C ILE A 98 -5.05 -2.39 -2.60
N ASP A 99 -6.13 -1.78 -2.07
CA ASP A 99 -7.18 -2.51 -1.34
C ASP A 99 -7.91 -3.51 -2.23
N LYS A 100 -8.18 -3.15 -3.48
CA LYS A 100 -8.81 -4.05 -4.45
C LYS A 100 -7.89 -5.20 -4.83
N VAL A 101 -6.61 -4.91 -5.07
CA VAL A 101 -5.59 -5.92 -5.38
C VAL A 101 -5.39 -6.88 -4.20
N ASP A 102 -5.34 -6.39 -2.97
CA ASP A 102 -5.25 -7.22 -1.77
C ASP A 102 -6.49 -8.12 -1.60
N ALA A 103 -7.68 -7.58 -1.87
CA ALA A 103 -8.92 -8.36 -1.83
C ALA A 103 -8.96 -9.46 -2.90
N ILE A 104 -8.50 -9.16 -4.13
CA ILE A 104 -8.39 -10.17 -5.20
C ILE A 104 -7.36 -11.22 -4.81
N ALA A 105 -6.16 -10.82 -4.36
CA ALA A 105 -5.11 -11.76 -3.98
C ALA A 105 -5.59 -12.72 -2.88
N LYS A 106 -6.25 -12.20 -1.85
CA LYS A 106 -6.80 -13.00 -0.73
C LYS A 106 -7.96 -13.91 -1.13
N LYS A 107 -8.62 -13.68 -2.24
CA LYS A 107 -9.65 -14.58 -2.79
C LYS A 107 -9.05 -15.90 -3.26
N TYR A 108 -7.82 -15.86 -3.82
CA TYR A 108 -7.11 -17.02 -4.33
C TYR A 108 -6.15 -17.64 -3.29
N ASP A 109 -5.52 -16.79 -2.49
CA ASP A 109 -4.65 -17.20 -1.39
C ASP A 109 -4.85 -16.29 -0.16
N ALA A 110 -5.46 -16.84 0.89
CA ALA A 110 -5.76 -16.10 2.13
C ALA A 110 -4.51 -15.60 2.86
N LYS A 111 -3.32 -16.12 2.55
CA LYS A 111 -2.04 -15.70 3.13
C LYS A 111 -1.28 -14.74 2.23
N SER A 112 -1.79 -14.42 1.06
CA SER A 112 -1.14 -13.48 0.16
C SER A 112 -0.94 -12.11 0.81
N MET A 113 0.10 -11.44 0.40
CA MET A 113 0.48 -10.11 0.90
C MET A 113 0.84 -9.20 -0.26
N VAL A 114 0.31 -7.97 -0.25
CA VAL A 114 0.72 -6.94 -1.20
C VAL A 114 1.88 -6.16 -0.60
N ILE A 115 3.02 -6.13 -1.28
CA ILE A 115 4.28 -5.54 -0.79
C ILE A 115 4.85 -4.55 -1.80
N GLY A 116 5.65 -3.61 -1.33
CA GLY A 116 6.33 -2.62 -2.16
C GLY A 116 6.24 -1.22 -1.57
N GLU A 117 6.75 -0.22 -2.30
CA GLU A 117 6.80 1.16 -1.82
C GLU A 117 5.39 1.74 -1.61
N ALA A 118 4.48 1.52 -2.55
CA ALA A 118 3.13 2.06 -2.46
C ALA A 118 2.31 1.46 -1.30
N PRO A 119 2.23 0.13 -1.10
CA PRO A 119 1.59 -0.46 0.07
C PRO A 119 2.21 -0.01 1.40
N CYS A 120 3.56 0.01 1.49
CA CYS A 120 4.24 0.48 2.69
C CYS A 120 3.94 1.95 3.01
N THR A 121 3.88 2.80 1.99
CA THR A 121 3.54 4.22 2.15
C THR A 121 2.10 4.39 2.62
N LYS A 122 1.15 3.62 2.07
CA LYS A 122 -0.24 3.60 2.51
C LYS A 122 -0.36 3.21 3.99
N ASP A 123 0.32 2.14 4.39
CA ASP A 123 0.31 1.68 5.79
C ASP A 123 0.91 2.73 6.71
N LEU A 124 2.03 3.36 6.29
CA LEU A 124 2.67 4.42 7.06
C LEU A 124 1.73 5.62 7.26
N ILE A 125 1.05 6.08 6.21
CA ILE A 125 0.08 7.18 6.29
C ILE A 125 -1.04 6.80 7.24
N THR A 126 -1.63 5.62 7.10
CA THR A 126 -2.74 5.15 7.92
C THR A 126 -2.37 5.05 9.40
N ILE A 127 -1.20 4.48 9.70
CA ILE A 127 -0.69 4.35 11.08
C ILE A 127 -0.39 5.73 11.65
N THR A 128 0.27 6.61 10.90
CA THR A 128 0.62 7.96 11.33
C THR A 128 -0.62 8.78 11.64
N ASP A 129 -1.64 8.74 10.80
CA ASP A 129 -2.91 9.46 11.04
C ASP A 129 -3.61 8.98 12.31
N LYS A 130 -3.61 7.66 12.54
CA LYS A 130 -4.18 7.07 13.75
C LYS A 130 -3.40 7.50 15.00
N ASP A 131 -2.08 7.46 14.92
CA ASP A 131 -1.21 7.85 16.03
C ASP A 131 -1.35 9.34 16.34
N PHE A 132 -1.37 10.20 15.33
CA PHE A 132 -1.61 11.64 15.50
C PHE A 132 -2.95 11.92 16.21
N LYS A 133 -4.03 11.29 15.76
CA LYS A 133 -5.36 11.44 16.40
C LYS A 133 -5.35 10.97 17.86
N THR A 134 -4.67 9.85 18.13
CA THR A 134 -4.58 9.28 19.49
C THR A 134 -3.74 10.18 20.39
N VAL A 135 -2.56 10.62 19.94
CA VAL A 135 -1.67 11.48 20.72
C VAL A 135 -2.34 12.85 20.99
N SER A 136 -3.00 13.42 19.98
CA SER A 136 -3.74 14.67 20.13
C SER A 136 -4.85 14.53 21.17
N ALA A 137 -5.68 13.48 21.09
CA ALA A 137 -6.74 13.26 22.04
C ALA A 137 -6.22 13.09 23.49
N VAL A 138 -5.17 12.28 23.67
CA VAL A 138 -4.54 12.09 24.99
C VAL A 138 -3.95 13.39 25.52
N SER A 139 -3.28 14.18 24.66
CA SER A 139 -2.69 15.45 25.04
C SER A 139 -3.75 16.47 25.49
N ILE A 140 -4.86 16.59 24.75
CA ILE A 140 -5.98 17.46 25.11
C ILE A 140 -6.52 17.10 26.48
N VAL A 141 -6.79 15.80 26.73
CA VAL A 141 -7.28 15.30 28.00
C VAL A 141 -6.29 15.58 29.13
N ALA A 142 -5.00 15.32 28.91
CA ALA A 142 -3.97 15.57 29.91
C ALA A 142 -3.86 17.06 30.27
N ILE A 143 -3.83 17.94 29.27
CA ILE A 143 -3.78 19.39 29.48
C ILE A 143 -5.04 19.87 30.23
N PHE A 144 -6.20 19.38 29.86
CA PHE A 144 -7.45 19.70 30.55
C PHE A 144 -7.38 19.37 32.04
N PHE A 145 -6.92 18.19 32.40
CA PHE A 145 -6.79 17.79 33.80
C PHE A 145 -5.75 18.61 34.56
N ILE A 146 -4.59 18.88 33.95
CA ILE A 146 -3.56 19.70 34.58
C ILE A 146 -4.10 21.10 34.91
N ILE A 147 -4.74 21.75 33.93
CA ILE A 147 -5.29 23.10 34.13
C ILE A 147 -6.44 23.06 35.13
N PHE A 148 -7.29 22.02 35.11
CA PHE A 148 -8.37 21.84 36.05
C PHE A 148 -7.87 21.77 37.50
N PHE A 149 -6.83 20.96 37.75
CA PHE A 149 -6.25 20.82 39.11
C PHE A 149 -5.54 22.11 39.58
N VAL A 150 -4.83 22.79 38.67
CA VAL A 150 -4.10 24.01 38.98
C VAL A 150 -5.05 25.18 39.28
N LEU A 151 -6.05 25.38 38.46
CA LEU A 151 -6.96 26.53 38.57
C LEU A 151 -8.15 26.29 39.49
N LYS A 152 -8.42 25.05 39.89
CA LYS A 152 -9.58 24.64 40.71
C LYS A 152 -10.91 25.19 40.19
N SER A 153 -11.02 25.38 38.88
CA SER A 153 -12.16 25.91 38.15
C SER A 153 -12.41 25.11 36.88
N ILE A 154 -13.64 24.76 36.58
CA ILE A 154 -14.00 24.02 35.36
C ILE A 154 -14.09 24.96 34.15
N SER A 155 -14.51 26.19 34.35
CA SER A 155 -14.78 27.14 33.26
C SER A 155 -13.49 27.57 32.50
N LEU A 156 -12.41 27.83 33.22
CA LEU A 156 -11.14 28.30 32.63
C LEU A 156 -10.47 27.23 31.75
N PRO A 157 -10.35 25.94 32.17
CA PRO A 157 -9.81 24.88 31.31
C PRO A 157 -10.60 24.71 30.02
N VAL A 158 -11.93 24.77 30.07
CA VAL A 158 -12.77 24.61 28.86
C VAL A 158 -12.51 25.73 27.86
N ILE A 159 -12.46 26.98 28.29
CA ILE A 159 -12.21 28.13 27.44
C ILE A 159 -10.81 28.05 26.84
N LEU A 160 -9.82 27.67 27.63
CA LEU A 160 -8.42 27.64 27.22
C LEU A 160 -8.15 26.51 26.21
N VAL A 161 -8.67 25.33 26.46
CA VAL A 161 -8.60 24.20 25.51
C VAL A 161 -9.32 24.53 24.21
N ALA A 162 -10.52 25.11 24.28
CA ALA A 162 -11.27 25.54 23.10
C ALA A 162 -10.48 26.58 22.26
N ALA A 163 -9.80 27.53 22.93
CA ALA A 163 -8.99 28.53 22.26
C ALA A 163 -7.77 27.92 21.57
N ILE A 164 -7.12 26.93 22.19
CA ILE A 164 -5.97 26.22 21.61
C ILE A 164 -6.41 25.40 20.38
N GLU A 165 -7.50 24.63 20.53
CA GLU A 165 -8.04 23.83 19.41
C GLU A 165 -8.48 24.73 18.24
N PHE A 166 -9.12 25.86 18.54
CA PHE A 166 -9.47 26.84 17.50
C PHE A 166 -8.23 27.39 16.79
N ALA A 167 -7.16 27.70 17.53
CA ALA A 167 -5.91 28.18 16.95
C ALA A 167 -5.24 27.12 16.05
N ILE A 168 -5.27 25.84 16.45
CA ILE A 168 -4.76 24.73 15.64
C ILE A 168 -5.61 24.54 14.37
N PHE A 169 -6.94 24.68 14.49
CA PHE A 169 -7.85 24.53 13.34
C PHE A 169 -7.67 25.65 12.29
N VAL A 170 -7.31 26.85 12.73
CA VAL A 170 -7.15 28.04 11.83
C VAL A 170 -5.78 28.05 11.15
N ASN A 171 -4.77 27.37 11.70
CA ASN A 171 -3.42 27.32 11.15
C ASN A 171 -3.25 26.24 10.07
#